data_05e14367ce2f2d3a5e7dd4db47ac5188
#
_entry.id   05e14367ce2f2d3a5e7dd4db47ac5188
#
_cell.length_a   1.000
_cell.length_b   1.000
_cell.length_c   1.000
_cell.angle_alpha   90.00
_cell.angle_beta   90.00
_cell.angle_gamma   90.00
#
_symmetry.space_group_name_H-M   'P 1'
#
loop_
_entity.id
_entity.type
_entity.pdbx_description
1 polymer ?
#
loop_
_entity_poly.entity_id
_entity_poly.type
_entity_poly.pdbx_seq_one_letter_code
_entity_poly.pdbx_strand_id
1 'polypeptide(L)'
;MNKLGSDLADAWLNKKLVDLNKFNNNEIPKTREEAYKALNIFYKKLNKKTVGWKIGAVAKEVQKEEGFDGPVPGKIFEETILEPDCEIKFDDIPASNLECEYAFKFNKDLKIDDSLNDELHN
;
A
#
# COMPACT_ATOMS: atom_id res chain seq x y z
N MET A 1 15.25 4.97 -6.19
CA MET A 1 14.40 4.28 -5.17
C MET A 1 14.48 4.95 -3.79
N ASN A 2 15.68 5.20 -3.25
CA ASN A 2 15.83 5.76 -1.89
C ASN A 2 15.16 7.13 -1.74
N LYS A 3 15.38 8.03 -2.69
CA LYS A 3 14.78 9.37 -2.68
C LYS A 3 13.25 9.29 -2.76
N LEU A 4 12.70 8.52 -3.70
CA LEU A 4 11.26 8.37 -3.87
C LEU A 4 10.59 7.84 -2.59
N GLY A 5 11.11 6.75 -2.00
CA GLY A 5 10.55 6.21 -0.76
C GLY A 5 10.60 7.19 0.42
N SER A 6 11.67 7.98 0.50
CA SER A 6 11.79 9.05 1.51
C SER A 6 10.80 10.18 1.28
N ASP A 7 10.68 10.67 0.06
CA ASP A 7 9.80 11.78 -0.30
C ASP A 7 8.32 11.38 -0.16
N LEU A 8 7.97 10.13 -0.47
CA LEU A 8 6.64 9.57 -0.19
C LEU A 8 6.31 9.60 1.30
N ALA A 9 7.25 9.22 2.16
CA ALA A 9 7.03 9.25 3.61
C ALA A 9 6.85 10.69 4.13
N ASP A 10 7.66 11.64 3.64
CA ASP A 10 7.52 13.04 4.01
C ASP A 10 6.19 13.63 3.51
N ALA A 11 5.79 13.29 2.30
CA ALA A 11 4.50 13.71 1.75
C ALA A 11 3.33 13.15 2.56
N TRP A 12 3.39 11.87 2.92
CA TRP A 12 2.37 11.22 3.75
C TRP A 12 2.24 11.90 5.12
N LEU A 13 3.38 12.15 5.81
CA LEU A 13 3.39 12.82 7.12
C LEU A 13 2.86 14.27 7.06
N ASN A 14 3.04 14.94 5.93
CA ASN A 14 2.61 16.33 5.74
C ASN A 14 1.28 16.45 4.97
N LYS A 15 0.58 15.34 4.71
CA LYS A 15 -0.69 15.29 3.95
C LYS A 15 -0.57 15.99 2.59
N LYS A 16 0.51 15.68 1.84
CA LYS A 16 0.82 16.27 0.54
C LYS A 16 0.99 15.19 -0.53
N LEU A 17 0.85 15.59 -1.77
CA LEU A 17 1.19 14.74 -2.91
C LEU A 17 2.67 14.89 -3.28
N VAL A 18 3.23 13.84 -3.86
CA VAL A 18 4.58 13.85 -4.45
C VAL A 18 4.46 14.23 -5.92
N ASP A 19 5.23 15.23 -6.33
CA ASP A 19 5.35 15.62 -7.73
C ASP A 19 6.38 14.70 -8.42
N LEU A 20 5.91 13.76 -9.22
CA LEU A 20 6.75 12.79 -9.92
C LEU A 20 7.66 13.42 -10.98
N ASN A 21 7.34 14.63 -11.48
CA ASN A 21 8.19 15.34 -12.44
C ASN A 21 9.53 15.79 -11.84
N LYS A 22 9.66 15.75 -10.51
CA LYS A 22 10.91 16.06 -9.80
C LYS A 22 11.89 14.89 -9.71
N PHE A 23 11.54 13.75 -10.31
CA PHE A 23 12.36 12.55 -10.30
C PHE A 23 12.91 12.25 -11.68
N ASN A 24 14.15 11.78 -11.73
CA ASN A 24 14.73 11.27 -12.94
C ASN A 24 14.16 9.87 -13.27
N ASN A 25 14.24 9.45 -14.52
CA ASN A 25 13.71 8.16 -14.98
C ASN A 25 14.28 6.94 -14.22
N ASN A 26 15.47 7.04 -13.67
CA ASN A 26 16.10 5.99 -12.87
C ASN A 26 15.70 6.02 -11.38
N GLU A 27 15.00 7.05 -10.94
CA GLU A 27 14.47 7.17 -9.58
C GLU A 27 13.03 6.67 -9.47
N ILE A 28 12.34 6.50 -10.60
CA ILE A 28 10.99 5.96 -10.70
C ILE A 28 11.06 4.45 -10.93
N PRO A 29 10.37 3.63 -10.12
CA PRO A 29 10.33 2.18 -10.27
C PRO A 29 9.78 1.77 -11.63
N LYS A 30 10.44 0.79 -12.27
CA LYS A 30 10.00 0.18 -13.52
C LYS A 30 9.54 -1.26 -13.34
N THR A 31 9.82 -1.82 -12.17
CA THR A 31 9.45 -3.19 -11.82
C THR A 31 8.79 -3.21 -10.45
N ARG A 32 8.02 -4.26 -10.18
CA ARG A 32 7.43 -4.50 -8.86
C ARG A 32 8.48 -4.54 -7.76
N GLU A 33 9.60 -5.20 -8.01
CA GLU A 33 10.70 -5.29 -7.04
C GLU A 33 11.27 -3.91 -6.68
N GLU A 34 11.48 -3.04 -7.68
CA GLU A 34 11.94 -1.68 -7.45
C GLU A 34 10.91 -0.84 -6.67
N ALA A 35 9.63 -1.01 -6.97
CA ALA A 35 8.55 -0.35 -6.23
C ALA A 35 8.55 -0.77 -4.76
N TYR A 36 8.68 -2.07 -4.47
CA TYR A 36 8.77 -2.54 -3.08
C TYR A 36 10.05 -2.11 -2.36
N LYS A 37 11.18 -1.91 -3.07
CA LYS A 37 12.38 -1.28 -2.48
C LYS A 37 12.07 0.15 -2.01
N ALA A 38 11.38 0.94 -2.82
CA ALA A 38 10.94 2.29 -2.41
C ALA A 38 9.95 2.25 -1.24
N LEU A 39 8.95 1.35 -1.29
CA LEU A 39 7.99 1.15 -0.20
C LEU A 39 8.65 0.71 1.10
N ASN A 40 9.67 -0.12 1.06
CA ASN A 40 10.41 -0.51 2.26
C ASN A 40 11.09 0.69 2.94
N ILE A 41 11.60 1.63 2.16
CA ILE A 41 12.18 2.88 2.69
C ILE A 41 11.10 3.76 3.29
N PHE A 42 9.97 3.91 2.59
CA PHE A 42 8.78 4.60 3.07
C PHE A 42 8.33 4.04 4.43
N TYR A 43 8.13 2.73 4.54
CA TYR A 43 7.68 2.08 5.76
C TYR A 43 8.69 2.24 6.91
N LYS A 44 9.99 2.10 6.62
CA LYS A 44 11.05 2.29 7.62
C LYS A 44 11.08 3.73 8.15
N LYS A 45 10.91 4.71 7.27
CA LYS A 45 10.92 6.12 7.64
C LYS A 45 9.68 6.50 8.44
N LEU A 46 8.50 6.00 8.07
CA LEU A 46 7.27 6.23 8.84
C LEU A 46 7.35 5.61 10.23
N ASN A 47 7.98 4.46 10.38
CA ASN A 47 8.11 3.72 11.64
C ASN A 47 6.77 3.56 12.38
N LYS A 48 5.68 3.26 11.64
CA LYS A 48 4.32 3.13 12.16
C LYS A 48 3.98 1.67 12.45
N LYS A 49 3.15 1.44 13.45
CA LYS A 49 2.66 0.10 13.81
C LYS A 49 1.74 -0.42 12.72
N THR A 50 2.14 -1.53 12.07
CA THR A 50 1.30 -2.23 11.11
C THR A 50 0.34 -3.14 11.85
N VAL A 51 -0.95 -3.08 11.53
CA VAL A 51 -2.02 -3.88 12.15
C VAL A 51 -2.79 -4.72 11.14
N GLY A 52 -2.52 -4.56 9.87
CA GLY A 52 -3.18 -5.31 8.80
C GLY A 52 -2.60 -5.03 7.43
N TRP A 53 -3.29 -5.59 6.42
CA TRP A 53 -2.95 -5.47 5.02
C TRP A 53 -4.20 -5.16 4.21
N LYS A 54 -4.08 -4.27 3.26
CA LYS A 54 -5.03 -4.12 2.16
C LYS A 54 -4.49 -4.81 0.91
N ILE A 55 -5.37 -5.30 0.05
CA ILE A 55 -5.01 -5.92 -1.22
C ILE A 55 -5.75 -5.18 -2.33
N GLY A 56 -5.02 -4.43 -3.13
CA GLY A 56 -5.55 -3.76 -4.31
C GLY A 56 -5.33 -4.59 -5.59
N ALA A 57 -5.96 -4.17 -6.69
CA ALA A 57 -5.82 -4.75 -8.03
C ALA A 57 -6.07 -6.28 -8.06
N VAL A 58 -7.12 -6.74 -7.38
CA VAL A 58 -7.46 -8.19 -7.35
C VAL A 58 -8.05 -8.64 -8.69
N ALA A 59 -8.89 -7.82 -9.33
CA ALA A 59 -9.50 -8.13 -10.62
C ALA A 59 -8.46 -8.14 -11.76
N LYS A 60 -8.54 -9.13 -12.64
CA LYS A 60 -7.62 -9.27 -13.78
C LYS A 60 -7.70 -8.11 -14.76
N GLU A 61 -8.88 -7.52 -14.92
CA GLU A 61 -9.14 -6.35 -15.74
C GLU A 61 -8.34 -5.15 -15.23
N VAL A 62 -8.40 -4.89 -13.92
CA VAL A 62 -7.66 -3.80 -13.26
C VAL A 62 -6.15 -4.03 -13.39
N GLN A 63 -5.68 -5.27 -13.18
CA GLN A 63 -4.27 -5.59 -13.35
C GLN A 63 -3.78 -5.28 -14.76
N LYS A 64 -4.60 -5.60 -15.78
CA LYS A 64 -4.27 -5.34 -17.18
C LYS A 64 -4.27 -3.85 -17.52
N GLU A 65 -5.27 -3.11 -17.05
CA GLU A 65 -5.39 -1.66 -17.28
C GLU A 65 -4.26 -0.88 -16.62
N GLU A 66 -3.91 -1.24 -15.39
CA GLU A 66 -2.88 -0.57 -14.59
C GLU A 66 -1.46 -1.11 -14.85
N GLY A 67 -1.33 -2.16 -15.66
CA GLY A 67 -0.04 -2.78 -15.97
C GLY A 67 0.56 -3.60 -14.81
N PHE A 68 -0.28 -4.11 -13.90
CA PHE A 68 0.18 -4.96 -12.81
C PHE A 68 0.25 -6.43 -13.22
N ASP A 69 1.22 -7.14 -12.67
CA ASP A 69 1.43 -8.59 -12.85
C ASP A 69 0.73 -9.44 -11.79
N GLY A 70 -0.05 -8.82 -10.90
CA GLY A 70 -0.80 -9.48 -9.84
C GLY A 70 -1.36 -8.48 -8.82
N PRO A 71 -2.02 -8.96 -7.76
CA PRO A 71 -2.54 -8.12 -6.68
C PRO A 71 -1.44 -7.30 -6.00
N VAL A 72 -1.80 -6.14 -5.46
CA VAL A 72 -0.88 -5.18 -4.83
C VAL A 72 -1.20 -5.07 -3.34
N PRO A 73 -0.42 -5.72 -2.46
CA PRO A 73 -0.59 -5.57 -1.02
C PRO A 73 -0.02 -4.25 -0.50
N GLY A 74 -0.71 -3.64 0.46
CA GLY A 74 -0.27 -2.47 1.19
C GLY A 74 -0.49 -2.63 2.69
N LYS A 75 0.30 -1.96 3.51
CA LYS A 75 0.18 -1.99 4.97
C LYS A 75 -0.93 -1.07 5.45
N ILE A 76 -1.69 -1.54 6.44
CA ILE A 76 -2.62 -0.73 7.23
C ILE A 76 -1.93 -0.39 8.55
N PHE A 77 -1.86 0.89 8.88
CA PHE A 77 -1.29 1.36 10.14
C PHE A 77 -2.37 1.55 11.19
N GLU A 78 -2.05 1.28 12.45
CA GLU A 78 -2.99 1.37 13.58
C GLU A 78 -3.70 2.73 13.63
N GLU A 79 -2.96 3.80 13.43
CA GLU A 79 -3.47 5.18 13.48
C GLU A 79 -4.37 5.58 12.31
N THR A 80 -4.43 4.76 11.25
CA THR A 80 -5.33 5.00 10.10
C THR A 80 -6.66 4.25 10.22
N ILE A 81 -6.83 3.45 11.27
CA ILE A 81 -8.11 2.81 11.58
C ILE A 81 -8.92 3.79 12.41
N LEU A 82 -10.08 4.13 11.92
CA LEU A 82 -10.99 5.07 12.55
C LEU A 82 -12.19 4.32 13.14
N GLU A 83 -12.77 4.87 14.20
CA GLU A 83 -14.00 4.33 14.76
C GLU A 83 -15.20 4.59 13.82
N PRO A 84 -16.23 3.73 13.87
CA PRO A 84 -17.48 3.99 13.15
C PRO A 84 -18.03 5.38 13.47
N ASP A 85 -18.71 5.97 12.51
CA ASP A 85 -19.36 7.29 12.62
C ASP A 85 -18.41 8.48 12.90
N CYS A 86 -17.10 8.30 12.66
CA CYS A 86 -16.17 9.42 12.75
C CYS A 86 -16.32 10.38 11.55
N GLU A 87 -16.06 11.65 11.79
CA GLU A 87 -15.99 12.66 10.73
C GLU A 87 -14.55 12.76 10.22
N ILE A 88 -14.39 12.68 8.90
CA ILE A 88 -13.12 12.88 8.22
C ILE A 88 -13.17 14.21 7.47
N LYS A 89 -12.24 15.10 7.77
CA LYS A 89 -12.13 16.36 7.02
C LYS A 89 -11.51 16.09 5.66
N PHE A 90 -12.12 16.59 4.62
CA PHE A 90 -11.64 16.43 3.24
C PHE A 90 -10.19 16.91 3.06
N ASP A 91 -9.83 18.01 3.70
CA ASP A 91 -8.46 18.57 3.65
C ASP A 91 -7.40 17.65 4.30
N ASP A 92 -7.82 16.68 5.10
CA ASP A 92 -6.93 15.69 5.70
C ASP A 92 -6.54 14.57 4.71
N ILE A 93 -7.20 14.50 3.54
CA ILE A 93 -7.00 13.47 2.54
C ILE A 93 -6.65 14.14 1.20
N PRO A 94 -5.38 14.25 0.84
CA PRO A 94 -4.92 15.02 -0.33
C PRO A 94 -5.36 14.43 -1.69
N ALA A 95 -5.66 13.13 -1.73
CA ALA A 95 -6.24 12.45 -2.90
C ALA A 95 -7.16 11.37 -2.37
N SER A 96 -8.47 11.48 -2.60
CA SER A 96 -9.44 10.60 -1.97
C SER A 96 -10.39 9.99 -2.98
N ASN A 97 -10.41 8.68 -2.98
CA ASN A 97 -11.51 7.89 -3.49
C ASN A 97 -12.09 7.10 -2.32
N LEU A 98 -13.41 6.93 -2.28
CA LEU A 98 -14.07 6.05 -1.34
C LEU A 98 -14.23 4.67 -2.00
N GLU A 99 -13.65 3.67 -1.37
CA GLU A 99 -13.74 2.27 -1.79
C GLU A 99 -14.44 1.47 -0.70
N CYS A 100 -15.47 0.71 -1.06
CA CYS A 100 -16.14 -0.20 -0.15
C CYS A 100 -15.54 -1.59 -0.26
N GLU A 101 -14.93 -2.08 0.81
CA GLU A 101 -14.23 -3.36 0.82
C GLU A 101 -14.66 -4.25 1.99
N TYR A 102 -14.48 -5.56 1.84
CA TYR A 102 -14.63 -6.50 2.95
C TYR A 102 -13.36 -6.56 3.75
N ALA A 103 -13.48 -6.49 5.08
CA ALA A 103 -12.36 -6.67 6.00
C ALA A 103 -12.54 -7.93 6.84
N PHE A 104 -11.46 -8.68 7.02
CA PHE A 104 -11.41 -9.87 7.86
C PHE A 104 -10.49 -9.63 9.05
N LYS A 105 -11.01 -9.84 10.25
CA LYS A 105 -10.21 -9.79 11.46
C LYS A 105 -9.87 -11.22 11.89
N PHE A 106 -8.59 -11.55 11.87
CA PHE A 106 -8.11 -12.85 12.31
C PHE A 106 -8.00 -12.88 13.85
N ASN A 107 -8.43 -13.97 14.46
CA ASN A 107 -8.32 -14.19 15.91
C ASN A 107 -7.00 -14.86 16.31
N LYS A 108 -6.17 -15.24 15.35
CA LYS A 108 -4.83 -15.82 15.55
C LYS A 108 -3.94 -15.49 14.35
N ASP A 109 -2.65 -15.53 14.56
CA ASP A 109 -1.67 -15.37 13.49
C ASP A 109 -1.82 -16.48 12.44
N LEU A 110 -1.79 -16.08 11.17
CA LEU A 110 -1.71 -17.01 10.06
C LEU A 110 -0.26 -17.45 9.91
N LYS A 111 -0.03 -18.74 9.91
CA LYS A 111 1.26 -19.32 9.57
C LYS A 111 1.22 -19.75 8.10
N ILE A 112 2.29 -19.49 7.39
CA ILE A 112 2.50 -20.08 6.07
C ILE A 112 2.75 -21.56 6.33
N ASP A 113 1.81 -22.38 5.92
CA ASP A 113 1.96 -23.82 5.89
C ASP A 113 2.32 -24.20 4.44
N ASP A 114 3.36 -25.00 4.26
CA ASP A 114 3.82 -25.44 2.93
C ASP A 114 2.71 -26.18 2.16
N SER A 115 1.73 -26.76 2.86
CA SER A 115 0.55 -27.40 2.25
C SER A 115 -0.38 -26.43 1.52
N LEU A 116 -0.39 -25.13 1.87
CA LEU A 116 -1.20 -24.12 1.18
C LEU A 116 -0.64 -23.74 -0.21
N ASN A 117 0.63 -24.02 -0.47
CA ASN A 117 1.23 -23.74 -1.77
C ASN A 117 0.74 -24.72 -2.85
N ASP A 118 0.38 -25.93 -2.50
CA ASP A 118 -0.05 -26.97 -3.46
C ASP A 118 -1.53 -26.80 -3.86
N GLU A 119 -2.36 -26.18 -3.03
CA GLU A 119 -3.78 -25.94 -3.32
C GLU A 119 -4.03 -24.68 -4.17
N LEU A 120 -3.09 -23.72 -4.19
CA LEU A 120 -3.22 -22.49 -4.95
C LEU A 120 -2.80 -22.62 -6.42
N HIS A 121 -2.22 -23.77 -6.81
CA HIS A 121 -1.76 -24.02 -8.17
C HIS A 121 -2.61 -25.06 -8.94
N ASN A 122 -3.70 -25.56 -8.36
CA ASN A 122 -4.73 -26.38 -8.99
C ASN A 122 -6.03 -25.59 -9.16
#